data_2c1ba90aee8f50027aea2511c180cee6
#
_entry.id   2c1ba90aee8f50027aea2511c180cee6
#
_cell.length_a   1.000
_cell.length_b   1.000
_cell.length_c   1.000
_cell.angle_alpha   90.00
_cell.angle_beta   90.00
_cell.angle_gamma   90.00
#
_symmetry.space_group_name_H-M   'P 1'
#
loop_
_entity.id
_entity.type
_entity.pdbx_description
1 polymer ?
#
loop_
_entity_poly.entity_id
_entity_poly.type
_entity_poly.pdbx_seq_one_letter_code
_entity_poly.pdbx_strand_id
1 'polypeptide(L)'
;MKIKNQSEVVEQHLIQHWMYFQHTKKSVKVDTSEIKWISASPYNRGIYAGTRHIEPALGICPPQGEEPLWIVGPSSYDNLGPVLHKNGFVPYEKWIGMIQHIQEKEYIHTGVEGFQCKRVCTEAELKEWITVYIDGYQKPKEYQADFLERFRELMQHADQYQLYLGLYHNRPAVAGSLFFYDGTAGLYCITTARHMRRKGLATAYLKEVLTEAKKQADTCILHATSAGKPAYEKLGFTAVNEFDVYRWRNIDGT
;
A
#
# COMPACT_ATOMS: atom_id res chain seq x y z
N MET A 1 -25.35 10.45 10.94
CA MET A 1 -24.08 9.83 10.52
C MET A 1 -22.95 10.52 11.32
N LYS A 2 -22.19 9.82 12.17
CA LYS A 2 -21.03 10.43 12.85
C LYS A 2 -20.02 10.78 11.76
N ILE A 3 -19.59 12.04 11.70
CA ILE A 3 -18.48 12.46 10.84
C ILE A 3 -17.25 11.71 11.37
N LYS A 4 -16.76 10.73 10.60
CA LYS A 4 -15.53 10.02 10.95
C LYS A 4 -14.38 11.02 10.90
N ASN A 5 -13.50 10.96 11.90
CA ASN A 5 -12.26 11.73 11.89
C ASN A 5 -11.41 11.28 10.68
N GLN A 6 -10.87 12.23 9.92
CA GLN A 6 -10.05 11.95 8.74
C GLN A 6 -8.86 11.03 9.04
N SER A 7 -8.23 11.20 10.21
CA SER A 7 -7.16 10.33 10.70
C SER A 7 -7.63 8.88 10.85
N GLU A 8 -8.82 8.69 11.43
CA GLU A 8 -9.44 7.38 11.60
C GLU A 8 -9.76 6.71 10.24
N VAL A 9 -10.29 7.49 9.28
CA VAL A 9 -10.56 6.98 7.92
C VAL A 9 -9.29 6.44 7.27
N VAL A 10 -8.20 7.18 7.32
CA VAL A 10 -6.92 6.81 6.72
C VAL A 10 -6.33 5.57 7.38
N GLU A 11 -6.37 5.48 8.72
CA GLU A 11 -5.85 4.34 9.45
C GLU A 11 -6.69 3.08 9.24
N GLN A 12 -8.01 3.18 9.35
CA GLN A 12 -8.90 2.04 9.13
C GLN A 12 -8.80 1.51 7.70
N HIS A 13 -8.67 2.39 6.72
CA HIS A 13 -8.48 1.97 5.33
C HIS A 13 -7.16 1.20 5.12
N LEU A 14 -6.07 1.62 5.78
CA LEU A 14 -4.79 0.88 5.76
C LEU A 14 -4.94 -0.52 6.36
N ILE A 15 -5.61 -0.60 7.53
CA ILE A 15 -5.87 -1.88 8.20
C ILE A 15 -6.65 -2.79 7.27
N GLN A 16 -7.74 -2.31 6.69
CA GLN A 16 -8.59 -3.10 5.79
C GLN A 16 -7.86 -3.51 4.51
N HIS A 17 -7.03 -2.63 3.94
CA HIS A 17 -6.21 -2.97 2.78
C HIS A 17 -5.30 -4.17 3.06
N TRP A 18 -4.56 -4.17 4.17
CA TRP A 18 -3.70 -5.30 4.49
C TRP A 18 -4.48 -6.55 4.88
N MET A 19 -5.53 -6.40 5.70
CA MET A 19 -6.39 -7.53 6.06
C MET A 19 -7.11 -8.14 4.85
N TYR A 20 -7.28 -7.38 3.76
CA TYR A 20 -7.86 -7.89 2.52
C TYR A 20 -7.04 -9.02 1.88
N PHE A 21 -5.75 -9.09 2.15
CA PHE A 21 -4.89 -10.20 1.71
C PHE A 21 -5.29 -11.57 2.32
N GLN A 22 -6.17 -11.59 3.32
CA GLN A 22 -6.75 -12.85 3.82
C GLN A 22 -7.53 -13.63 2.76
N HIS A 23 -8.03 -12.96 1.73
CA HIS A 23 -8.75 -13.58 0.62
C HIS A 23 -7.83 -14.28 -0.38
N THR A 24 -6.53 -14.20 -0.18
CA THR A 24 -5.55 -14.88 -1.01
C THR A 24 -5.15 -16.24 -0.39
N LYS A 25 -4.78 -17.19 -1.24
CA LYS A 25 -4.37 -18.53 -0.80
C LYS A 25 -3.13 -18.48 0.08
N LYS A 26 -3.02 -19.44 0.99
CA LYS A 26 -1.87 -19.57 1.90
C LYS A 26 -1.64 -18.33 2.80
N SER A 27 -2.65 -17.51 2.99
CA SER A 27 -2.58 -16.44 3.98
C SER A 27 -2.83 -16.97 5.39
N VAL A 28 -2.10 -16.44 6.37
CA VAL A 28 -2.32 -16.67 7.79
C VAL A 28 -2.54 -15.32 8.46
N LYS A 29 -3.51 -15.23 9.36
CA LYS A 29 -3.84 -13.97 10.01
C LYS A 29 -4.06 -14.12 11.52
N VAL A 30 -3.80 -13.05 12.24
CA VAL A 30 -4.35 -12.74 13.55
C VAL A 30 -5.31 -11.57 13.38
N ASP A 31 -6.57 -11.77 13.69
CA ASP A 31 -7.63 -10.79 13.49
C ASP A 31 -8.51 -10.75 14.73
N THR A 32 -8.08 -10.03 15.74
CA THR A 32 -8.79 -9.83 17.01
C THR A 32 -9.09 -8.34 17.19
N SER A 33 -9.84 -8.00 18.26
CA SER A 33 -10.02 -6.60 18.65
C SER A 33 -8.72 -5.92 19.08
N GLU A 34 -7.72 -6.67 19.50
CA GLU A 34 -6.46 -6.16 20.04
C GLU A 34 -5.31 -6.22 19.07
N ILE A 35 -5.28 -7.18 18.12
CA ILE A 35 -4.15 -7.36 17.20
C ILE A 35 -4.67 -7.64 15.80
N LYS A 36 -4.09 -6.96 14.81
CA LYS A 36 -4.25 -7.24 13.39
C LYS A 36 -2.89 -7.55 12.77
N TRP A 37 -2.73 -8.77 12.28
CA TRP A 37 -1.55 -9.25 11.59
C TRP A 37 -1.93 -10.11 10.40
N ILE A 38 -1.23 -9.95 9.28
CA ILE A 38 -1.40 -10.77 8.08
C ILE A 38 -0.05 -11.26 7.56
N SER A 39 0.03 -12.55 7.31
CA SER A 39 1.13 -13.17 6.56
C SER A 39 0.57 -13.74 5.26
N ALA A 40 0.99 -13.20 4.15
CA ALA A 40 0.58 -13.58 2.79
C ALA A 40 1.78 -13.41 1.88
N SER A 41 2.58 -14.48 1.68
CA SER A 41 3.86 -14.41 0.96
C SER A 41 3.78 -13.55 -0.30
N PRO A 42 4.74 -12.66 -0.54
CA PRO A 42 5.94 -12.43 0.28
C PRO A 42 5.73 -11.44 1.44
N TYR A 43 4.51 -10.97 1.67
CA TYR A 43 4.22 -9.98 2.72
C TYR A 43 4.03 -10.63 4.09
N ASN A 44 4.50 -9.94 5.12
CA ASN A 44 4.30 -10.27 6.52
C ASN A 44 4.17 -8.96 7.31
N ARG A 45 2.95 -8.63 7.77
CA ARG A 45 2.60 -7.28 8.25
C ARG A 45 1.79 -7.31 9.54
N GLY A 46 2.37 -6.77 10.63
CA GLY A 46 1.61 -6.26 11.76
C GLY A 46 1.08 -4.87 11.43
N ILE A 47 -0.20 -4.63 11.60
CA ILE A 47 -0.87 -3.40 11.16
C ILE A 47 -1.66 -2.71 12.25
N TYR A 48 -1.83 -3.35 13.38
CA TYR A 48 -2.46 -2.80 14.56
C TYR A 48 -2.15 -3.62 15.80
N ALA A 49 -1.88 -2.96 16.92
CA ALA A 49 -1.92 -3.55 18.24
C ALA A 49 -2.43 -2.51 19.27
N GLY A 50 -3.60 -2.76 19.83
CA GLY A 50 -4.16 -2.01 20.96
C GLY A 50 -3.67 -2.51 22.32
N THR A 51 -2.70 -3.42 22.33
CA THR A 51 -2.14 -4.05 23.51
C THR A 51 -0.62 -4.13 23.43
N ARG A 52 0.04 -4.27 24.60
CA ARG A 52 1.47 -4.58 24.69
C ARG A 52 1.79 -6.08 24.51
N HIS A 53 0.80 -6.94 24.54
CA HIS A 53 0.95 -8.40 24.47
C HIS A 53 0.85 -8.87 23.02
N ILE A 54 1.96 -8.77 22.25
CA ILE A 54 2.04 -9.12 20.84
C ILE A 54 2.61 -10.51 20.56
N GLU A 55 3.11 -11.19 21.58
CA GLU A 55 3.78 -12.49 21.49
C GLU A 55 2.88 -13.57 20.82
N PRO A 56 1.57 -13.62 21.06
CA PRO A 56 0.71 -14.59 20.37
C PRO A 56 0.72 -14.42 18.84
N ALA A 57 0.77 -13.18 18.36
CA ALA A 57 0.83 -12.91 16.92
C ALA A 57 2.19 -13.33 16.33
N LEU A 58 3.28 -13.08 17.05
CA LEU A 58 4.62 -13.46 16.63
C LEU A 58 4.81 -14.98 16.59
N GLY A 59 4.12 -15.73 17.47
CA GLY A 59 4.13 -17.19 17.47
C GLY A 59 3.40 -17.82 16.29
N ILE A 60 2.40 -17.13 15.73
CA ILE A 60 1.61 -17.60 14.58
C ILE A 60 2.30 -17.27 13.25
N CYS A 61 2.98 -16.15 13.19
CA CYS A 61 3.61 -15.63 11.98
C CYS A 61 5.14 -15.58 12.16
N PRO A 62 5.85 -16.71 11.99
CA PRO A 62 7.30 -16.68 11.99
C PRO A 62 7.77 -15.76 10.85
N PRO A 63 8.83 -14.99 11.07
CA PRO A 63 9.35 -14.06 10.10
C PRO A 63 10.04 -14.79 8.94
N GLN A 64 9.25 -15.37 8.04
CA GLN A 64 9.70 -16.00 6.80
C GLN A 64 9.23 -15.19 5.60
N GLY A 65 10.09 -15.05 4.59
CA GLY A 65 9.79 -14.30 3.38
C GLY A 65 10.40 -12.90 3.38
N GLU A 66 9.74 -11.95 2.72
CA GLU A 66 10.13 -10.53 2.75
C GLU A 66 10.06 -10.01 4.18
N GLU A 67 11.03 -9.21 4.58
CA GLU A 67 11.18 -8.68 5.95
C GLU A 67 9.83 -8.31 6.58
N PRO A 68 9.48 -8.90 7.75
CA PRO A 68 8.26 -8.53 8.45
C PRO A 68 8.30 -7.06 8.84
N LEU A 69 7.21 -6.35 8.58
CA LEU A 69 7.04 -4.99 9.05
C LEU A 69 5.93 -4.93 10.09
N TRP A 70 6.10 -4.03 11.05
CA TRP A 70 5.01 -3.58 11.92
C TRP A 70 4.73 -2.11 11.68
N ILE A 71 3.47 -1.80 11.35
CA ILE A 71 3.00 -0.45 11.07
C ILE A 71 2.20 0.01 12.28
N VAL A 72 2.70 1.02 12.97
CA VAL A 72 2.09 1.58 14.19
C VAL A 72 1.36 2.85 13.82
N GLY A 73 0.05 2.78 13.84
CA GLY A 73 -0.83 3.92 13.57
C GLY A 73 -1.31 4.61 14.86
N PRO A 74 -2.06 5.73 14.72
CA PRO A 74 -2.51 6.55 15.85
C PRO A 74 -3.37 5.82 16.89
N SER A 75 -4.12 4.79 16.49
CA SER A 75 -4.97 4.01 17.41
C SER A 75 -4.25 2.84 18.07
N SER A 76 -2.99 2.59 17.72
CA SER A 76 -2.17 1.57 18.36
C SER A 76 -1.82 1.94 19.80
N TYR A 77 -1.44 0.95 20.59
CA TYR A 77 -1.00 1.15 21.98
C TYR A 77 0.16 2.16 22.05
N ASP A 78 0.02 3.22 22.87
CA ASP A 78 0.90 4.38 22.93
C ASP A 78 2.39 4.03 23.13
N ASN A 79 2.69 2.92 23.77
CA ASN A 79 4.04 2.49 24.10
C ASN A 79 4.46 1.23 23.33
N LEU A 80 3.94 1.03 22.13
CA LEU A 80 4.21 -0.16 21.31
C LEU A 80 5.66 -0.23 20.82
N GLY A 81 6.30 0.89 20.53
CA GLY A 81 7.69 0.93 20.03
C GLY A 81 8.70 0.17 20.88
N PRO A 82 8.81 0.39 22.21
CA PRO A 82 9.66 -0.38 23.09
C PRO A 82 9.33 -1.88 23.13
N VAL A 83 8.03 -2.25 23.03
CA VAL A 83 7.61 -3.66 22.96
C VAL A 83 8.10 -4.30 21.66
N LEU A 84 7.94 -3.62 20.53
CA LEU A 84 8.44 -4.07 19.24
C LEU A 84 9.96 -4.24 19.24
N HIS A 85 10.68 -3.27 19.81
CA HIS A 85 12.14 -3.33 19.91
C HIS A 85 12.61 -4.55 20.72
N LYS A 86 11.95 -4.84 21.84
CA LYS A 86 12.23 -6.03 22.65
C LYS A 86 12.01 -7.35 21.88
N ASN A 87 11.12 -7.33 20.88
CA ASN A 87 10.78 -8.47 20.05
C ASN A 87 11.52 -8.45 18.68
N GLY A 88 12.64 -7.74 18.56
CA GLY A 88 13.51 -7.77 17.39
C GLY A 88 13.11 -6.82 16.27
N PHE A 89 12.12 -5.94 16.46
CA PHE A 89 11.77 -4.93 15.49
C PHE A 89 12.55 -3.63 15.74
N VAL A 90 13.08 -3.05 14.69
CA VAL A 90 13.80 -1.77 14.75
C VAL A 90 13.08 -0.71 13.93
N PRO A 91 13.13 0.58 14.33
CA PRO A 91 12.59 1.67 13.51
C PRO A 91 13.14 1.61 12.08
N TYR A 92 12.27 1.77 11.10
CA TYR A 92 12.64 1.66 9.69
C TYR A 92 12.34 2.93 8.90
N GLU A 93 11.09 3.37 8.88
CA GLU A 93 10.68 4.59 8.21
C GLU A 93 9.39 5.16 8.84
N LYS A 94 9.00 6.36 8.40
CA LYS A 94 7.70 6.94 8.71
C LYS A 94 6.85 7.04 7.46
N TRP A 95 5.58 6.68 7.57
CA TRP A 95 4.58 6.95 6.54
C TRP A 95 3.66 8.07 6.99
N ILE A 96 3.27 8.89 6.02
CA ILE A 96 2.38 10.02 6.25
C ILE A 96 1.04 9.66 5.62
N GLY A 97 0.01 9.50 6.44
CA GLY A 97 -1.34 9.29 5.99
C GLY A 97 -1.91 10.59 5.41
N MET A 98 -2.38 10.52 4.18
CA MET A 98 -2.89 11.67 3.44
C MET A 98 -4.28 11.39 2.89
N ILE A 99 -5.11 12.43 2.78
CA ILE A 99 -6.50 12.36 2.33
C ILE A 99 -6.82 13.49 1.38
N GLN A 100 -7.77 13.24 0.46
CA GLN A 100 -8.33 14.23 -0.44
C GLN A 100 -9.80 13.91 -0.75
N HIS A 101 -10.67 14.91 -0.75
CA HIS A 101 -11.98 14.83 -1.39
C HIS A 101 -11.80 15.01 -2.89
N ILE A 102 -12.12 13.95 -3.67
CA ILE A 102 -11.79 13.89 -5.09
C ILE A 102 -12.92 14.29 -6.02
N GLN A 103 -14.18 14.30 -5.57
CA GLN A 103 -15.33 14.56 -6.43
C GLN A 103 -15.32 15.95 -7.06
N GLU A 104 -14.95 16.97 -6.32
CA GLU A 104 -14.91 18.37 -6.78
C GLU A 104 -13.64 18.74 -7.56
N LYS A 105 -12.69 17.80 -7.69
CA LYS A 105 -11.41 18.05 -8.36
C LYS A 105 -11.47 17.67 -9.84
N GLU A 106 -10.95 18.54 -10.68
CA GLU A 106 -10.65 18.21 -12.06
C GLU A 106 -9.16 17.84 -12.19
N TYR A 107 -8.90 16.62 -12.64
CA TYR A 107 -7.54 16.17 -12.91
C TYR A 107 -7.23 16.41 -14.39
N ILE A 108 -6.83 17.64 -14.71
CA ILE A 108 -6.46 17.99 -16.08
C ILE A 108 -5.30 17.10 -16.52
N HIS A 109 -5.51 16.36 -17.61
CA HIS A 109 -4.48 15.51 -18.19
C HIS A 109 -3.29 16.38 -18.61
N THR A 110 -2.20 16.26 -17.87
CA THR A 110 -0.94 16.90 -18.28
C THR A 110 -0.36 16.03 -19.37
N GLY A 111 -0.41 16.52 -20.61
CA GLY A 111 0.05 15.79 -21.77
C GLY A 111 1.54 15.46 -21.71
N VAL A 112 1.87 14.37 -21.02
CA VAL A 112 3.15 13.70 -21.25
C VAL A 112 2.94 12.91 -22.53
N GLU A 113 3.50 13.42 -23.60
CA GLU A 113 3.39 12.78 -24.93
C GLU A 113 3.82 11.32 -24.85
N GLY A 114 3.02 10.44 -25.45
CA GLY A 114 3.26 8.98 -25.43
C GLY A 114 2.94 8.28 -24.11
N PHE A 115 2.35 8.98 -23.11
CA PHE A 115 1.88 8.35 -21.90
C PHE A 115 0.42 7.86 -22.03
N GLN A 116 0.17 6.65 -21.54
CA GLN A 116 -1.16 6.05 -21.44
C GLN A 116 -1.30 5.33 -20.10
N CYS A 117 -2.48 5.32 -19.52
CA CYS A 117 -2.80 4.54 -18.34
C CYS A 117 -3.94 3.58 -18.65
N LYS A 118 -3.82 2.33 -18.23
CA LYS A 118 -4.87 1.31 -18.42
C LYS A 118 -5.06 0.47 -17.17
N ARG A 119 -6.27 -0.04 -16.98
CA ARG A 119 -6.56 -1.08 -16.00
C ARG A 119 -5.92 -2.40 -16.44
N VAL A 120 -5.32 -3.11 -15.50
CA VAL A 120 -4.76 -4.45 -15.72
C VAL A 120 -5.90 -5.46 -15.70
N CYS A 121 -6.12 -6.16 -16.82
CA CYS A 121 -7.21 -7.12 -16.98
C CYS A 121 -6.74 -8.52 -17.40
N THR A 122 -5.53 -8.64 -17.92
CA THR A 122 -4.97 -9.87 -18.45
C THR A 122 -3.74 -10.33 -17.68
N GLU A 123 -3.42 -11.62 -17.79
CA GLU A 123 -2.20 -12.21 -17.22
C GLU A 123 -0.91 -11.57 -17.79
N ALA A 124 -0.92 -11.21 -19.07
CA ALA A 124 0.22 -10.54 -19.70
C ALA A 124 0.46 -9.16 -19.09
N GLU A 125 -0.60 -8.36 -18.95
CA GLU A 125 -0.54 -7.05 -18.31
C GLU A 125 -0.14 -7.14 -16.83
N LEU A 126 -0.60 -8.16 -16.11
CA LEU A 126 -0.18 -8.40 -14.74
C LEU A 126 1.33 -8.67 -14.64
N LYS A 127 1.90 -9.46 -15.55
CA LYS A 127 3.36 -9.70 -15.61
C LYS A 127 4.13 -8.41 -15.87
N GLU A 128 3.64 -7.56 -16.74
CA GLU A 128 4.22 -6.22 -16.98
C GLU A 128 4.13 -5.35 -15.72
N TRP A 129 2.98 -5.34 -15.06
CA TRP A 129 2.76 -4.61 -13.82
C TRP A 129 3.73 -5.07 -12.71
N ILE A 130 3.86 -6.40 -12.51
CA ILE A 130 4.80 -6.99 -11.54
C ILE A 130 6.24 -6.61 -11.86
N THR A 131 6.63 -6.58 -13.13
CA THR A 131 7.98 -6.18 -13.53
C THR A 131 8.28 -4.73 -13.11
N VAL A 132 7.35 -3.80 -13.34
CA VAL A 132 7.47 -2.40 -12.88
C VAL A 132 7.48 -2.32 -11.35
N TYR A 133 6.61 -3.09 -10.69
CA TYR A 133 6.50 -3.12 -9.23
C TYR A 133 7.82 -3.57 -8.58
N ILE A 134 8.39 -4.68 -9.03
CA ILE A 134 9.65 -5.23 -8.51
C ILE A 134 10.81 -4.25 -8.77
N ASP A 135 10.95 -3.73 -9.99
CA ASP A 135 12.01 -2.77 -10.31
C ASP A 135 11.88 -1.47 -9.49
N GLY A 136 10.69 -0.91 -9.43
CA GLY A 136 10.45 0.36 -8.77
C GLY A 136 10.65 0.33 -7.25
N TYR A 137 10.24 -0.75 -6.59
CA TYR A 137 10.45 -0.99 -5.15
C TYR A 137 11.76 -1.72 -4.83
N GLN A 138 12.56 -2.09 -5.84
CA GLN A 138 13.80 -2.83 -5.68
C GLN A 138 13.62 -4.15 -4.91
N LYS A 139 12.49 -4.84 -5.17
CA LYS A 139 12.20 -6.10 -4.53
C LYS A 139 13.09 -7.22 -5.10
N PRO A 140 13.46 -8.23 -4.27
CA PRO A 140 14.19 -9.40 -4.75
C PRO A 140 13.41 -10.13 -5.85
N LYS A 141 14.09 -10.52 -6.92
CA LYS A 141 13.47 -11.17 -8.07
C LYS A 141 12.94 -12.56 -7.77
N GLU A 142 13.48 -13.23 -6.76
CA GLU A 142 13.00 -14.52 -6.28
C GLU A 142 11.53 -14.50 -5.87
N TYR A 143 11.01 -13.37 -5.41
CA TYR A 143 9.60 -13.21 -5.04
C TYR A 143 8.67 -12.89 -6.22
N GLN A 144 9.17 -12.88 -7.45
CA GLN A 144 8.34 -12.52 -8.62
C GLN A 144 7.14 -13.46 -8.79
N ALA A 145 7.32 -14.76 -8.57
CA ALA A 145 6.25 -15.74 -8.65
C ALA A 145 5.20 -15.54 -7.56
N ASP A 146 5.64 -15.25 -6.33
CA ASP A 146 4.74 -15.00 -5.20
C ASP A 146 3.92 -13.72 -5.41
N PHE A 147 4.55 -12.63 -5.88
CA PHE A 147 3.83 -11.40 -6.23
C PHE A 147 2.81 -11.66 -7.34
N LEU A 148 3.20 -12.40 -8.39
CA LEU A 148 2.31 -12.73 -9.50
C LEU A 148 1.10 -13.54 -9.04
N GLU A 149 1.30 -14.58 -8.22
CA GLU A 149 0.21 -15.37 -7.62
C GLU A 149 -0.71 -14.47 -6.79
N ARG A 150 -0.12 -13.67 -5.91
CA ARG A 150 -0.85 -12.81 -4.98
C ARG A 150 -1.72 -11.78 -5.68
N PHE A 151 -1.16 -11.02 -6.60
CA PHE A 151 -1.91 -9.98 -7.30
C PHE A 151 -2.92 -10.55 -8.30
N ARG A 152 -2.67 -11.74 -8.87
CA ARG A 152 -3.66 -12.47 -9.66
C ARG A 152 -4.92 -12.81 -8.83
N GLU A 153 -4.72 -13.25 -7.60
CA GLU A 153 -5.84 -13.56 -6.70
C GLU A 153 -6.61 -12.29 -6.31
N LEU A 154 -5.93 -11.20 -5.99
CA LEU A 154 -6.57 -9.92 -5.69
C LEU A 154 -7.37 -9.37 -6.88
N MET A 155 -6.91 -9.55 -8.11
CA MET A 155 -7.63 -9.14 -9.32
C MET A 155 -8.97 -9.87 -9.52
N GLN A 156 -9.19 -11.03 -8.90
CA GLN A 156 -10.47 -11.75 -8.97
C GLN A 156 -11.60 -10.98 -8.27
N HIS A 157 -11.25 -10.04 -7.39
CA HIS A 157 -12.16 -9.15 -6.67
C HIS A 157 -12.12 -7.73 -7.23
N ALA A 158 -12.31 -7.62 -8.52
CA ALA A 158 -12.08 -6.43 -9.34
C ALA A 158 -12.91 -5.19 -8.96
N ASP A 159 -13.98 -5.34 -8.19
CA ASP A 159 -14.75 -4.21 -7.67
C ASP A 159 -14.06 -3.54 -6.49
N GLN A 160 -13.27 -4.28 -5.71
CA GLN A 160 -12.58 -3.76 -4.55
C GLN A 160 -11.07 -3.53 -4.78
N TYR A 161 -10.41 -4.37 -5.62
CA TYR A 161 -8.98 -4.27 -5.85
C TYR A 161 -8.67 -4.15 -7.35
N GLN A 162 -8.16 -3.01 -7.76
CA GLN A 162 -7.92 -2.70 -9.17
C GLN A 162 -6.45 -2.32 -9.38
N LEU A 163 -5.81 -2.98 -10.34
CA LEU A 163 -4.44 -2.66 -10.74
C LEU A 163 -4.45 -1.77 -11.98
N TYR A 164 -3.55 -0.80 -12.02
CA TYR A 164 -3.37 0.11 -13.14
C TYR A 164 -1.92 0.12 -13.61
N LEU A 165 -1.72 0.11 -14.91
CA LEU A 165 -0.42 0.13 -15.56
C LEU A 165 -0.28 1.40 -16.41
N GLY A 166 0.71 2.21 -16.11
CA GLY A 166 1.12 3.33 -16.95
C GLY A 166 2.15 2.88 -17.97
N LEU A 167 1.89 3.18 -19.24
CA LEU A 167 2.78 2.93 -20.36
C LEU A 167 3.39 4.24 -20.83
N TYR A 168 4.67 4.25 -21.17
CA TYR A 168 5.35 5.36 -21.80
C TYR A 168 5.99 4.90 -23.12
N HIS A 169 5.53 5.47 -24.25
CA HIS A 169 5.84 4.97 -25.59
C HIS A 169 5.66 3.44 -25.70
N ASN A 170 4.49 2.95 -25.26
CA ASN A 170 4.09 1.54 -25.22
C ASN A 170 4.99 0.63 -24.34
N ARG A 171 5.80 1.20 -23.45
CA ARG A 171 6.64 0.44 -22.52
C ARG A 171 6.11 0.59 -21.09
N PRO A 172 6.00 -0.50 -20.31
CA PRO A 172 5.62 -0.44 -18.91
C PRO A 172 6.52 0.52 -18.12
N ALA A 173 5.93 1.48 -17.43
CA ALA A 173 6.64 2.57 -16.77
C ALA A 173 6.20 2.85 -15.35
N VAL A 174 4.88 2.79 -15.06
CA VAL A 174 4.32 3.08 -13.73
C VAL A 174 3.36 1.96 -13.34
N ALA A 175 3.43 1.51 -12.10
CA ALA A 175 2.50 0.54 -11.52
C ALA A 175 1.84 1.15 -10.28
N GLY A 176 0.62 0.71 -9.99
CA GLY A 176 -0.09 1.05 -8.77
C GLY A 176 -1.46 0.38 -8.71
N SER A 177 -2.13 0.53 -7.58
CA SER A 177 -3.45 -0.04 -7.35
C SER A 177 -4.40 0.93 -6.66
N LEU A 178 -5.69 0.71 -6.89
CA LEU A 178 -6.79 1.23 -6.09
C LEU A 178 -7.37 0.09 -5.25
N PHE A 179 -7.61 0.37 -3.99
CA PHE A 179 -8.41 -0.46 -3.11
C PHE A 179 -9.60 0.36 -2.62
N PHE A 180 -10.81 -0.20 -2.73
CA PHE A 180 -12.04 0.48 -2.33
C PHE A 180 -12.60 -0.14 -1.06
N TYR A 181 -12.83 0.70 -0.08
CA TYR A 181 -13.43 0.31 1.20
C TYR A 181 -14.25 1.46 1.78
N ASP A 182 -15.50 1.18 2.17
CA ASP A 182 -16.41 2.12 2.85
C ASP A 182 -16.50 3.50 2.17
N GLY A 183 -16.72 3.50 0.84
CA GLY A 183 -16.86 4.73 0.03
C GLY A 183 -15.57 5.52 -0.17
N THR A 184 -14.45 4.97 0.24
CA THR A 184 -13.12 5.57 0.11
C THR A 184 -12.24 4.75 -0.83
N ALA A 185 -11.50 5.42 -1.71
CA ALA A 185 -10.46 4.82 -2.53
C ALA A 185 -9.09 4.99 -1.86
N GLY A 186 -8.28 3.96 -1.83
CA GLY A 186 -6.89 4.03 -1.38
C GLY A 186 -5.92 3.79 -2.51
N LEU A 187 -4.94 4.67 -2.67
CA LEU A 187 -3.83 4.52 -3.60
C LEU A 187 -2.71 3.70 -2.94
N TYR A 188 -2.40 2.54 -3.52
CA TYR A 188 -1.36 1.64 -3.02
C TYR A 188 -0.41 1.21 -4.13
N CYS A 189 0.76 0.72 -3.76
CA CYS A 189 1.75 0.17 -4.68
C CYS A 189 2.23 1.13 -5.77
N ILE A 190 2.13 2.45 -5.55
CA ILE A 190 2.49 3.45 -6.55
C ILE A 190 4.00 3.50 -6.74
N THR A 191 4.47 3.12 -7.91
CA THR A 191 5.90 3.17 -8.22
C THR A 191 6.16 3.40 -9.71
N THR A 192 7.29 4.01 -10.02
CA THR A 192 7.80 4.20 -11.39
C THR A 192 9.07 3.38 -11.56
N ALA A 193 9.18 2.64 -12.66
CA ALA A 193 10.38 1.92 -13.05
C ALA A 193 11.60 2.84 -12.99
N ARG A 194 12.70 2.39 -12.40
CA ARG A 194 13.86 3.25 -12.05
C ARG A 194 14.38 4.06 -13.24
N HIS A 195 14.51 3.43 -14.40
CA HIS A 195 15.01 4.07 -15.64
C HIS A 195 13.98 5.02 -16.30
N MET A 196 12.73 5.02 -15.81
CA MET A 196 11.64 5.89 -16.30
C MET A 196 11.34 7.07 -15.36
N ARG A 197 12.05 7.20 -14.24
CA ARG A 197 11.84 8.28 -13.26
C ARG A 197 12.21 9.67 -13.82
N ARG A 198 11.71 10.72 -13.16
CA ARG A 198 12.03 12.13 -13.46
C ARG A 198 11.49 12.64 -14.81
N LYS A 199 10.46 11.97 -15.36
CA LYS A 199 9.80 12.33 -16.62
C LYS A 199 8.35 12.80 -16.45
N GLY A 200 7.89 13.07 -15.23
CA GLY A 200 6.50 13.45 -14.93
C GLY A 200 5.48 12.31 -14.97
N LEU A 201 5.92 11.06 -15.26
CA LEU A 201 5.03 9.92 -15.48
C LEU A 201 4.17 9.57 -14.27
N ALA A 202 4.73 9.64 -13.05
CA ALA A 202 3.97 9.38 -11.83
C ALA A 202 2.81 10.38 -11.65
N THR A 203 3.03 11.66 -11.95
CA THR A 203 1.99 12.69 -11.87
C THR A 203 0.91 12.45 -12.92
N ALA A 204 1.28 12.14 -14.16
CA ALA A 204 0.33 11.80 -15.21
C ALA A 204 -0.51 10.56 -14.82
N TYR A 205 0.17 9.51 -14.36
CA TYR A 205 -0.46 8.28 -13.87
C TYR A 205 -1.47 8.54 -12.74
N LEU A 206 -1.07 9.31 -11.73
CA LEU A 206 -1.94 9.60 -10.57
C LEU A 206 -3.20 10.36 -10.99
N LYS A 207 -3.13 11.28 -11.92
CA LYS A 207 -4.29 12.00 -12.43
C LYS A 207 -5.29 11.07 -13.11
N GLU A 208 -4.81 10.14 -13.94
CA GLU A 208 -5.66 9.12 -14.58
C GLU A 208 -6.33 8.22 -13.54
N VAL A 209 -5.55 7.68 -12.61
CA VAL A 209 -6.06 6.78 -11.58
C VAL A 209 -7.02 7.49 -10.62
N LEU A 210 -6.79 8.75 -10.29
CA LEU A 210 -7.74 9.55 -9.50
C LEU A 210 -9.04 9.82 -10.25
N THR A 211 -8.98 10.01 -11.56
CA THR A 211 -10.19 10.10 -12.41
C THR A 211 -11.00 8.80 -12.39
N GLU A 212 -10.32 7.65 -12.41
CA GLU A 212 -10.99 6.35 -12.25
C GLU A 212 -11.57 6.18 -10.84
N ALA A 213 -10.84 6.58 -9.79
CA ALA A 213 -11.29 6.50 -8.40
C ALA A 213 -12.59 7.26 -8.16
N LYS A 214 -12.79 8.43 -8.79
CA LYS A 214 -14.01 9.25 -8.70
C LYS A 214 -15.29 8.52 -9.12
N LYS A 215 -15.18 7.48 -9.93
CA LYS A 215 -16.35 6.71 -10.39
C LYS A 215 -17.00 5.89 -9.25
N GLN A 216 -16.25 5.63 -8.15
CA GLN A 216 -16.67 4.73 -7.08
C GLN A 216 -16.47 5.30 -5.67
N ALA A 217 -15.79 6.43 -5.51
CA ALA A 217 -15.49 7.01 -4.21
C ALA A 217 -15.50 8.54 -4.22
N ASP A 218 -15.89 9.14 -3.09
CA ASP A 218 -15.86 10.59 -2.90
C ASP A 218 -14.52 11.06 -2.31
N THR A 219 -13.83 10.17 -1.67
CA THR A 219 -12.59 10.43 -0.95
C THR A 219 -11.50 9.47 -1.40
N CYS A 220 -10.28 9.98 -1.51
CA CYS A 220 -9.10 9.18 -1.77
C CYS A 220 -8.06 9.37 -0.67
N ILE A 221 -7.42 8.27 -0.28
CA ILE A 221 -6.35 8.26 0.72
C ILE A 221 -5.07 7.61 0.16
N LEU A 222 -3.98 7.88 0.82
CA LEU A 222 -2.69 7.20 0.58
C LEU A 222 -1.78 7.28 1.81
N HIS A 223 -0.69 6.52 1.75
CA HIS A 223 0.39 6.56 2.74
C HIS A 223 1.68 6.89 2.01
N ALA A 224 2.15 8.12 2.20
CA ALA A 224 3.34 8.64 1.54
C ALA A 224 4.59 8.44 2.40
N THR A 225 5.71 8.15 1.76
CA THR A 225 7.02 8.39 2.39
C THR A 225 7.30 9.90 2.45
N SER A 226 8.21 10.33 3.33
CA SER A 226 8.60 11.75 3.41
C SER A 226 9.06 12.30 2.05
N ALA A 227 9.74 11.48 1.24
CA ALA A 227 10.18 11.87 -0.11
C ALA A 227 9.02 11.98 -1.11
N GLY A 228 7.97 11.20 -0.96
CA GLY A 228 6.80 11.20 -1.84
C GLY A 228 5.78 12.28 -1.53
N LYS A 229 5.68 12.70 -0.27
CA LYS A 229 4.69 13.66 0.22
C LYS A 229 4.51 14.89 -0.66
N PRO A 230 5.58 15.63 -1.08
CA PRO A 230 5.42 16.85 -1.86
C PRO A 230 4.71 16.64 -3.21
N ALA A 231 4.84 15.45 -3.80
CA ALA A 231 4.15 15.14 -5.06
C ALA A 231 2.64 14.98 -4.86
N TYR A 232 2.22 14.41 -3.75
CA TYR A 232 0.80 14.24 -3.41
C TYR A 232 0.17 15.56 -2.94
N GLU A 233 0.89 16.40 -2.21
CA GLU A 233 0.44 17.74 -1.83
C GLU A 233 0.12 18.61 -3.06
N LYS A 234 0.95 18.52 -4.12
CA LYS A 234 0.71 19.19 -5.41
C LYS A 234 -0.56 18.71 -6.12
N LEU A 235 -1.01 17.50 -5.83
CA LEU A 235 -2.27 16.94 -6.33
C LEU A 235 -3.47 17.29 -5.42
N GLY A 236 -3.23 17.95 -4.27
CA GLY A 236 -4.24 18.43 -3.36
C GLY A 236 -4.52 17.48 -2.17
N PHE A 237 -3.68 16.48 -1.93
CA PHE A 237 -3.75 15.68 -0.71
C PHE A 237 -3.25 16.47 0.50
N THR A 238 -3.90 16.28 1.64
CA THR A 238 -3.51 16.85 2.93
C THR A 238 -3.06 15.76 3.89
N ALA A 239 -1.99 15.99 4.65
CA ALA A 239 -1.52 15.09 5.68
C ALA A 239 -2.45 15.16 6.91
N VAL A 240 -2.81 14.02 7.48
CA VAL A 240 -3.74 13.93 8.61
C VAL A 240 -3.21 13.12 9.79
N ASN A 241 -2.29 12.19 9.54
CA ASN A 241 -1.63 11.40 10.59
C ASN A 241 -0.28 10.86 10.13
N GLU A 242 0.45 10.24 11.05
CA GLU A 242 1.72 9.57 10.80
C GLU A 242 1.65 8.14 11.31
N PHE A 243 2.45 7.28 10.68
CA PHE A 243 2.64 5.88 11.05
C PHE A 243 4.12 5.62 11.24
N ASP A 244 4.50 5.05 12.37
CA ASP A 244 5.86 4.56 12.57
C ASP A 244 5.95 3.13 12.03
N VAL A 245 6.90 2.90 11.13
CA VAL A 245 7.12 1.58 10.53
C VAL A 245 8.37 0.96 11.14
N TYR A 246 8.21 -0.21 11.68
CA TYR A 246 9.27 -1.02 12.26
C TYR A 246 9.54 -2.21 11.36
N ARG A 247 10.81 -2.58 11.20
CA ARG A 247 11.26 -3.74 10.47
C ARG A 247 11.86 -4.76 11.42
N TRP A 248 11.45 -6.01 11.28
CA TRP A 248 12.07 -7.09 12.03
C TRP A 248 13.50 -7.32 11.56
N ARG A 249 14.42 -7.47 12.49
CA ARG A 249 15.78 -7.91 12.26
C ARG A 249 16.06 -9.08 13.21
N ASN A 250 16.54 -10.16 12.66
CA ASN A 250 17.06 -11.24 13.52
C ASN A 250 18.24 -10.67 14.33
N ILE A 251 18.04 -10.45 15.62
CA ILE A 251 19.09 -9.92 16.52
C ILE A 251 20.08 -11.04 16.86
N ASP A 252 19.69 -12.31 16.63
CA ASP A 252 20.50 -13.50 16.95
C ASP A 252 21.29 -14.06 15.74
N GLY A 253 21.24 -13.37 14.59
CA GLY A 253 21.98 -13.74 13.38
C GLY A 253 23.34 -13.04 13.34
N THR A 254 24.32 -13.55 14.08
CA THR A 254 25.76 -13.43 13.71
C THR A 254 26.03 -14.16 12.43
#